data_e1024272cc29ff0211c407034fe51978
#
_entry.id   e1024272cc29ff0211c407034fe51978
#
_cell.length_a   1.000
_cell.length_b   1.000
_cell.length_c   1.000
_cell.angle_alpha   90.00
_cell.angle_beta   90.00
_cell.angle_gamma   90.00
#
_symmetry.space_group_name_H-M   'P 1'
#
loop_
_entity.id
_entity.type
_entity.pdbx_description
1 polymer ?
#
loop_
_entity_poly.entity_id
_entity_poly.type
_entity_poly.pdbx_seq_one_letter_code
_entity_poly.pdbx_strand_id
1 'polypeptide(L)'
;FRIFQPYAFKGPGFFGMIPNQGWINSLSELSAQSSGDVDFPPALQWARRSITFGYENLIKWGLGLPLGLLASAGFLWMAFRMLKGQWADHLLLWGWTALYFGWQSLNFTSSMRYFLPIYPMLAIIAAWFVADLWSIRPRIQSRKPVFARVAAVVLGAAVLLSTMAYAYAFAGIYTRPVTRIAASEWIYQNIPGPI
;
A
#
# COMPACT_ATOMS: atom_id res chain seq x y z
N PHE A 1 1.43 7.88 -25.35
CA PHE A 1 0.87 8.87 -24.39
C PHE A 1 -0.25 9.69 -25.03
N ARG A 2 -0.05 10.26 -26.24
CA ARG A 2 -1.07 11.07 -26.93
C ARG A 2 -2.39 10.35 -27.19
N ILE A 3 -2.39 9.03 -27.41
CA ILE A 3 -3.60 8.22 -27.60
C ILE A 3 -4.46 8.21 -26.34
N PHE A 4 -3.81 8.06 -25.16
CA PHE A 4 -4.52 7.92 -23.88
C PHE A 4 -4.73 9.26 -23.15
N GLN A 5 -3.99 10.31 -23.56
CA GLN A 5 -4.04 11.65 -22.98
C GLN A 5 -4.04 12.72 -24.07
N PRO A 6 -5.06 12.78 -24.94
CA PRO A 6 -5.07 13.68 -26.08
C PRO A 6 -5.01 15.16 -25.69
N TYR A 7 -5.53 15.50 -24.52
CA TYR A 7 -5.58 16.88 -24.00
C TYR A 7 -4.24 17.40 -23.48
N ALA A 8 -3.26 16.53 -23.25
CA ALA A 8 -1.92 16.91 -22.81
C ALA A 8 -1.13 17.66 -23.89
N PHE A 9 -1.57 17.55 -25.13
CA PHE A 9 -0.83 18.12 -26.28
C PHE A 9 -1.75 18.95 -27.18
N LYS A 10 -1.17 20.00 -27.74
CA LYS A 10 -1.73 20.82 -28.82
C LYS A 10 -1.07 20.46 -30.12
N GLY A 11 -1.75 20.78 -31.23
CA GLY A 11 -1.20 20.65 -32.57
C GLY A 11 -2.00 19.68 -33.44
N PRO A 12 -1.94 19.84 -34.76
CA PRO A 12 -2.70 19.03 -35.69
C PRO A 12 -2.13 17.62 -35.79
N GLY A 13 -3.03 16.65 -35.89
CA GLY A 13 -2.71 15.26 -36.11
C GLY A 13 -1.99 14.55 -34.97
N PHE A 14 -1.59 13.34 -35.25
CA PHE A 14 -1.00 12.42 -34.28
C PHE A 14 0.38 12.89 -33.77
N PHE A 15 1.14 13.58 -34.60
CA PHE A 15 2.51 14.02 -34.29
C PHE A 15 2.63 15.43 -33.66
N GLY A 16 1.50 16.12 -33.45
CA GLY A 16 1.51 17.41 -32.75
C GLY A 16 1.77 17.23 -31.24
N MET A 17 3.03 17.21 -30.85
CA MET A 17 3.50 16.94 -29.49
C MET A 17 3.81 18.22 -28.67
N ILE A 18 3.18 19.35 -29.01
CA ILE A 18 3.33 20.58 -28.24
C ILE A 18 2.55 20.47 -26.94
N PRO A 19 3.18 20.59 -25.77
CA PRO A 19 2.50 20.50 -24.49
C PRO A 19 1.38 21.55 -24.38
N ASN A 20 0.24 21.15 -23.86
CA ASN A 20 -0.87 22.06 -23.58
C ASN A 20 -0.61 22.78 -22.25
N GLN A 21 -0.54 24.12 -22.31
CA GLN A 21 -0.27 24.92 -21.11
C GLN A 21 -1.35 24.72 -20.01
N GLY A 22 -2.61 24.58 -20.39
CA GLY A 22 -3.68 24.29 -19.42
C GLY A 22 -3.46 22.96 -18.68
N TRP A 23 -2.96 21.94 -19.39
CA TRP A 23 -2.63 20.66 -18.76
C TRP A 23 -1.42 20.79 -17.83
N ILE A 24 -0.38 21.54 -18.23
CA ILE A 24 0.79 21.83 -17.38
C ILE A 24 0.35 22.57 -16.11
N ASN A 25 -0.48 23.60 -16.23
CA ASN A 25 -0.98 24.37 -15.11
C ASN A 25 -1.78 23.48 -14.14
N SER A 26 -2.67 22.61 -14.66
CA SER A 26 -3.42 21.67 -13.83
C SER A 26 -2.50 20.69 -13.09
N LEU A 27 -1.42 20.21 -13.71
CA LEU A 27 -0.42 19.38 -13.03
C LEU A 27 0.32 20.14 -11.94
N SER A 28 0.66 21.39 -12.20
CA SER A 28 1.32 22.28 -11.21
C SER A 28 0.42 22.52 -10.00
N GLU A 29 -0.86 22.81 -10.21
CA GLU A 29 -1.84 22.97 -9.14
C GLU A 29 -2.01 21.70 -8.32
N LEU A 30 -2.16 20.53 -8.97
CA LEU A 30 -2.26 19.25 -8.30
C LEU A 30 -0.99 18.93 -7.49
N SER A 31 0.18 19.27 -8.04
CA SER A 31 1.45 19.12 -7.34
C SER A 31 1.51 20.00 -6.10
N ALA A 32 1.14 21.28 -6.21
CA ALA A 32 1.11 22.22 -5.10
C ALA A 32 0.10 21.78 -4.00
N GLN A 33 -1.08 21.28 -4.38
CA GLN A 33 -2.05 20.73 -3.44
C GLN A 33 -1.54 19.47 -2.73
N SER A 34 -0.80 18.62 -3.44
CA SER A 34 -0.29 17.36 -2.88
C SER A 34 0.98 17.54 -2.04
N SER A 35 1.74 18.60 -2.27
CA SER A 35 2.93 18.96 -1.47
C SER A 35 2.57 19.77 -0.22
N GLY A 36 1.36 20.34 -0.16
CA GLY A 36 0.93 21.21 0.94
C GLY A 36 1.34 22.67 0.79
N ASP A 37 1.79 23.07 -0.41
CA ASP A 37 2.25 24.43 -0.70
C ASP A 37 1.10 25.44 -0.88
N VAL A 38 -0.13 24.97 -0.93
CA VAL A 38 -1.33 25.81 -1.05
C VAL A 38 -2.32 25.48 0.05
N ASP A 39 -3.12 26.47 0.46
CA ASP A 39 -4.22 26.29 1.40
C ASP A 39 -5.39 25.58 0.71
N PHE A 40 -5.33 24.25 0.78
CA PHE A 40 -6.36 23.35 0.27
C PHE A 40 -7.00 22.60 1.44
N PRO A 41 -8.24 22.98 1.87
CA PRO A 41 -8.85 22.44 3.10
C PRO A 41 -8.83 20.90 3.22
N PRO A 42 -9.10 20.12 2.15
CA PRO A 42 -9.01 18.66 2.23
C PRO A 42 -7.60 18.13 2.53
N ALA A 43 -6.55 18.91 2.25
CA ALA A 43 -5.17 18.53 2.54
C ALA A 43 -4.76 18.80 3.98
N LEU A 44 -5.49 19.64 4.73
CA LEU A 44 -5.22 19.94 6.14
C LEU A 44 -5.23 18.69 7.04
N GLN A 45 -5.95 17.66 6.64
CA GLN A 45 -5.93 16.36 7.33
C GLN A 45 -4.52 15.72 7.38
N TRP A 46 -3.62 16.09 6.49
CA TRP A 46 -2.26 15.59 6.42
C TRP A 46 -1.26 16.45 7.21
N ALA A 47 -1.65 17.68 7.53
CA ALA A 47 -0.85 18.59 8.33
C ALA A 47 -0.59 18.06 9.71
N ARG A 48 0.40 17.85 10.34
CA ARG A 48 0.68 17.29 11.68
C ARG A 48 0.63 15.76 11.76
N ARG A 49 0.75 15.05 10.62
CA ARG A 49 0.92 13.59 10.66
C ARG A 49 2.33 13.24 11.11
N SER A 50 2.44 12.18 11.94
CA SER A 50 3.74 11.66 12.34
C SER A 50 4.46 11.04 11.14
N ILE A 51 5.78 11.00 11.17
CA ILE A 51 6.59 10.32 10.16
C ILE A 51 6.28 8.82 10.08
N THR A 52 5.79 8.23 11.18
CA THR A 52 5.40 6.81 11.25
C THR A 52 4.01 6.53 10.70
N PHE A 53 3.24 7.58 10.37
CA PHE A 53 1.84 7.45 9.95
C PHE A 53 1.66 6.49 8.76
N GLY A 54 2.49 6.61 7.73
CA GLY A 54 2.44 5.74 6.55
C GLY A 54 2.64 4.27 6.92
N TYR A 55 3.62 3.98 7.75
CA TYR A 55 3.92 2.63 8.21
C TYR A 55 2.79 2.05 9.09
N GLU A 56 2.31 2.83 10.06
CA GLU A 56 1.23 2.38 10.95
C GLU A 56 -0.04 2.05 10.18
N ASN A 57 -0.42 2.92 9.25
CA ASN A 57 -1.61 2.68 8.43
C ASN A 57 -1.44 1.49 7.48
N LEU A 58 -0.26 1.35 6.87
CA LEU A 58 0.06 0.23 6.01
C LEU A 58 -0.10 -1.12 6.75
N ILE A 59 0.41 -1.22 7.96
CA ILE A 59 0.34 -2.44 8.77
C ILE A 59 -1.07 -2.67 9.32
N LYS A 60 -1.68 -1.63 9.91
CA LYS A 60 -2.98 -1.79 10.62
C LYS A 60 -4.13 -1.98 9.64
N TRP A 61 -4.17 -1.16 8.60
CA TRP A 61 -5.34 -1.04 7.71
C TRP A 61 -5.10 -1.52 6.30
N GLY A 62 -3.87 -1.38 5.78
CA GLY A 62 -3.53 -1.79 4.42
C GLY A 62 -3.41 -3.30 4.25
N LEU A 63 -2.53 -3.91 5.03
CA LEU A 63 -2.26 -5.35 4.99
C LEU A 63 -3.02 -6.13 6.07
N GLY A 64 -3.47 -5.43 7.12
CA GLY A 64 -3.89 -6.06 8.37
C GLY A 64 -2.69 -6.48 9.22
N LEU A 65 -2.87 -6.47 10.55
CA LEU A 65 -1.78 -6.70 11.50
C LEU A 65 -0.97 -7.99 11.23
N PRO A 66 -1.59 -9.16 10.99
CA PRO A 66 -0.83 -10.39 10.84
C PRO A 66 0.09 -10.38 9.61
N LEU A 67 -0.44 -9.99 8.46
CA LEU A 67 0.37 -9.91 7.22
C LEU A 67 1.37 -8.76 7.29
N GLY A 68 0.98 -7.62 7.83
CA GLY A 68 1.85 -6.45 7.98
C GLY A 68 3.06 -6.74 8.87
N LEU A 69 2.87 -7.40 10.00
CA LEU A 69 3.97 -7.80 10.89
C LEU A 69 4.86 -8.87 10.24
N LEU A 70 4.27 -9.86 9.57
CA LEU A 70 5.04 -10.87 8.85
C LEU A 70 5.86 -10.27 7.71
N ALA A 71 5.28 -9.37 6.93
CA ALA A 71 5.99 -8.65 5.86
C ALA A 71 7.12 -7.79 6.41
N SER A 72 6.92 -7.11 7.55
CA SER A 72 7.96 -6.33 8.22
C SER A 72 9.11 -7.20 8.71
N ALA A 73 8.79 -8.34 9.36
CA ALA A 73 9.80 -9.31 9.77
C ALA A 73 10.57 -9.86 8.56
N GLY A 74 9.88 -10.20 7.49
CA GLY A 74 10.49 -10.66 6.24
C GLY A 74 11.38 -9.59 5.59
N PHE A 75 10.96 -8.34 5.61
CA PHE A 75 11.73 -7.22 5.07
C PHE A 75 13.05 -7.02 5.83
N LEU A 76 13.01 -7.06 7.16
CA LEU A 76 14.21 -6.98 7.99
C LEU A 76 15.11 -8.22 7.84
N TRP A 77 14.51 -9.40 7.75
CA TRP A 77 15.25 -10.63 7.53
C TRP A 77 15.94 -10.66 6.16
N MET A 78 15.25 -10.18 5.13
CA MET A 78 15.83 -10.04 3.78
C MET A 78 17.02 -9.09 3.78
N ALA A 79 16.91 -7.94 4.46
CA ALA A 79 18.03 -7.00 4.66
C ALA A 79 19.23 -7.71 5.35
N PHE A 80 18.97 -8.48 6.41
CA PHE A 80 20.01 -9.25 7.08
C PHE A 80 20.68 -10.28 6.14
N ARG A 81 19.92 -10.97 5.30
CA ARG A 81 20.45 -11.92 4.30
C ARG A 81 21.33 -11.20 3.26
N MET A 82 20.94 -10.00 2.86
CA MET A 82 21.76 -9.16 1.95
C MET A 82 23.11 -8.79 2.60
N LEU A 83 23.12 -8.40 3.88
CA LEU A 83 24.35 -8.12 4.62
C LEU A 83 25.25 -9.36 4.78
N LYS A 84 24.68 -10.57 4.68
CA LYS A 84 25.43 -11.85 4.68
C LYS A 84 25.90 -12.27 3.28
N GLY A 85 25.84 -11.40 2.29
CA GLY A 85 26.37 -11.62 0.93
C GLY A 85 25.35 -12.09 -0.10
N GLN A 86 24.06 -12.22 0.23
CA GLN A 86 22.98 -12.63 -0.69
C GLN A 86 22.25 -11.41 -1.28
N TRP A 87 23.00 -10.36 -1.55
CA TRP A 87 22.41 -9.09 -2.02
C TRP A 87 21.81 -9.18 -3.43
N ALA A 88 22.44 -9.97 -4.33
CA ALA A 88 22.00 -10.08 -5.71
C ALA A 88 20.58 -10.67 -5.84
N ASP A 89 20.23 -11.63 -4.97
CA ASP A 89 18.94 -12.32 -5.01
C ASP A 89 17.79 -11.45 -4.46
N HIS A 90 18.10 -10.48 -3.62
CA HIS A 90 17.10 -9.75 -2.85
C HIS A 90 17.05 -8.25 -3.16
N LEU A 91 18.09 -7.69 -3.76
CA LEU A 91 18.25 -6.24 -3.94
C LEU A 91 17.08 -5.61 -4.69
N LEU A 92 16.61 -6.23 -5.75
CA LEU A 92 15.55 -5.65 -6.58
C LEU A 92 14.24 -5.53 -5.79
N LEU A 93 13.81 -6.61 -5.16
CA LEU A 93 12.56 -6.65 -4.41
C LEU A 93 12.62 -5.77 -3.16
N TRP A 94 13.68 -5.91 -2.39
CA TRP A 94 13.91 -5.13 -1.18
C TRP A 94 14.10 -3.65 -1.50
N GLY A 95 14.97 -3.34 -2.45
CA GLY A 95 15.33 -1.98 -2.83
C GLY A 95 14.16 -1.21 -3.40
N TRP A 96 13.37 -1.83 -4.30
CA TRP A 96 12.15 -1.22 -4.80
C TRP A 96 11.17 -0.89 -3.67
N THR A 97 10.92 -1.86 -2.80
CA THR A 97 10.00 -1.69 -1.67
C THR A 97 10.47 -0.60 -0.72
N ALA A 98 11.76 -0.59 -0.38
CA ALA A 98 12.37 0.41 0.52
C ALA A 98 12.32 1.82 -0.08
N LEU A 99 12.76 1.97 -1.32
CA LEU A 99 12.81 3.27 -2.00
C LEU A 99 11.42 3.85 -2.20
N TYR A 100 10.48 3.03 -2.68
CA TYR A 100 9.12 3.49 -2.93
C TYR A 100 8.41 3.84 -1.61
N PHE A 101 8.53 2.99 -0.59
CA PHE A 101 7.95 3.25 0.74
C PHE A 101 8.55 4.52 1.35
N GLY A 102 9.88 4.66 1.34
CA GLY A 102 10.58 5.82 1.88
C GLY A 102 10.15 7.10 1.17
N TRP A 103 10.16 7.11 -0.15
CA TRP A 103 9.73 8.25 -0.94
C TRP A 103 8.27 8.64 -0.64
N GLN A 104 7.37 7.65 -0.65
CA GLN A 104 5.94 7.92 -0.43
C GLN A 104 5.63 8.36 1.01
N SER A 105 6.37 7.85 2.00
CA SER A 105 6.20 8.22 3.40
C SER A 105 6.65 9.65 3.71
N LEU A 106 7.55 10.20 2.90
CA LEU A 106 8.03 11.57 3.02
C LEU A 106 7.12 12.59 2.33
N ASN A 107 6.21 12.13 1.47
CA ASN A 107 5.26 13.01 0.83
C ASN A 107 4.21 13.54 1.84
N PHE A 108 3.83 14.81 1.68
CA PHE A 108 2.80 15.43 2.50
C PHE A 108 1.48 14.64 2.48
N THR A 109 1.02 14.26 1.29
CA THR A 109 -0.19 13.45 1.12
C THR A 109 0.13 11.97 1.27
N SER A 110 -0.10 11.43 2.46
CA SER A 110 0.23 10.03 2.83
C SER A 110 -0.99 9.09 2.75
N SER A 111 -1.81 9.22 1.69
CA SER A 111 -2.95 8.33 1.48
C SER A 111 -2.52 6.90 1.21
N MET A 112 -3.21 5.91 1.82
CA MET A 112 -2.90 4.49 1.66
C MET A 112 -2.95 3.99 0.22
N ARG A 113 -3.78 4.60 -0.64
CA ARG A 113 -3.84 4.25 -2.06
C ARG A 113 -2.51 4.44 -2.80
N TYR A 114 -1.67 5.35 -2.33
CA TYR A 114 -0.36 5.57 -2.92
C TYR A 114 0.66 4.50 -2.55
N PHE A 115 0.39 3.67 -1.55
CA PHE A 115 1.21 2.52 -1.19
C PHE A 115 0.81 1.22 -1.93
N LEU A 116 -0.29 1.23 -2.70
CA LEU A 116 -0.76 0.04 -3.45
C LEU A 116 0.33 -0.66 -4.29
N PRO A 117 1.26 0.06 -4.96
CA PRO A 117 2.31 -0.59 -5.75
C PRO A 117 3.24 -1.51 -4.96
N ILE A 118 3.38 -1.30 -3.64
CA ILE A 118 4.24 -2.15 -2.81
C ILE A 118 3.49 -3.28 -2.10
N TYR A 119 2.17 -3.34 -2.13
CA TYR A 119 1.40 -4.42 -1.49
C TYR A 119 1.77 -5.80 -2.03
N PRO A 120 1.84 -6.02 -3.36
CA PRO A 120 2.27 -7.30 -3.91
C PRO A 120 3.70 -7.66 -3.47
N MET A 121 4.60 -6.65 -3.41
CA MET A 121 5.99 -6.87 -3.00
C MET A 121 6.07 -7.29 -1.53
N LEU A 122 5.31 -6.65 -0.64
CA LEU A 122 5.23 -7.00 0.76
C LEU A 122 4.64 -8.40 0.98
N ALA A 123 3.63 -8.78 0.19
CA ALA A 123 3.07 -10.13 0.22
C ALA A 123 4.11 -11.19 -0.22
N ILE A 124 4.89 -10.91 -1.28
CA ILE A 124 5.98 -11.77 -1.74
C ILE A 124 7.07 -11.88 -0.66
N ILE A 125 7.46 -10.77 -0.03
CA ILE A 125 8.45 -10.77 1.07
C ILE A 125 7.95 -11.61 2.24
N ALA A 126 6.68 -11.49 2.63
CA ALA A 126 6.08 -12.30 3.69
C ALA A 126 6.09 -13.80 3.34
N ALA A 127 5.68 -14.15 2.13
CA ALA A 127 5.68 -15.53 1.64
C ALA A 127 7.11 -16.11 1.57
N TRP A 128 8.05 -15.32 1.05
CA TRP A 128 9.45 -15.70 1.01
C TRP A 128 10.01 -15.94 2.42
N PHE A 129 9.68 -15.11 3.38
CA PHE A 129 10.14 -15.27 4.76
C PHE A 129 9.67 -16.60 5.37
N VAL A 130 8.40 -16.97 5.16
CA VAL A 130 7.88 -18.28 5.60
C VAL A 130 8.59 -19.42 4.90
N ALA A 131 8.83 -19.30 3.58
CA ALA A 131 9.56 -20.31 2.81
C ALA A 131 11.03 -20.45 3.24
N ASP A 132 11.69 -19.34 3.57
CA ASP A 132 13.06 -19.35 4.08
C ASP A 132 13.13 -20.00 5.47
N LEU A 133 12.19 -19.71 6.36
CA LEU A 133 12.06 -20.40 7.65
C LEU A 133 11.85 -21.91 7.49
N TRP A 134 11.04 -22.31 6.51
CA TRP A 134 10.85 -23.73 6.17
C TRP A 134 12.13 -24.39 5.68
N SER A 135 12.94 -23.69 4.89
CA SER A 135 14.14 -24.20 4.25
C SER A 135 15.37 -24.24 5.17
N ILE A 136 15.29 -23.69 6.40
CA ILE A 136 16.39 -23.72 7.34
C ILE A 136 16.81 -25.16 7.62
N ARG A 137 17.96 -25.56 7.05
CA ARG A 137 18.57 -26.86 7.32
C ARG A 137 19.28 -26.84 8.66
N PRO A 138 18.98 -27.75 9.58
CA PRO A 138 19.76 -27.83 10.82
C PRO A 138 21.16 -28.30 10.49
N ARG A 139 22.12 -27.55 10.97
CA ARG A 139 23.54 -27.85 10.83
C ARG A 139 24.01 -29.04 11.67
N ILE A 140 23.18 -29.55 12.56
CA ILE A 140 23.47 -30.61 13.52
C ILE A 140 22.20 -31.48 13.71
N GLN A 141 22.40 -32.75 13.90
CA GLN A 141 21.48 -33.87 14.15
C GLN A 141 20.46 -33.67 15.31
N SER A 142 19.73 -32.56 15.34
CA SER A 142 18.81 -32.22 16.39
C SER A 142 17.35 -32.29 15.89
N ARG A 143 16.40 -32.68 16.75
CA ARG A 143 14.94 -32.73 16.50
C ARG A 143 14.30 -31.38 16.09
N LYS A 144 15.10 -30.31 16.03
CA LYS A 144 14.67 -28.93 15.76
C LYS A 144 14.13 -28.66 14.32
N PRO A 145 14.47 -29.41 13.26
CA PRO A 145 13.96 -29.12 11.92
C PRO A 145 12.46 -29.33 11.77
N VAL A 146 11.90 -30.32 12.45
CA VAL A 146 10.44 -30.60 12.37
C VAL A 146 9.67 -29.46 13.03
N PHE A 147 10.14 -28.98 14.17
CA PHE A 147 9.49 -27.87 14.88
C PHE A 147 9.50 -26.59 14.06
N ALA A 148 10.63 -26.22 13.43
CA ALA A 148 10.72 -25.04 12.58
C ALA A 148 9.79 -25.11 11.36
N ARG A 149 9.68 -26.28 10.74
CA ARG A 149 8.76 -26.50 9.62
C ARG A 149 7.29 -26.43 10.05
N VAL A 150 6.93 -27.05 11.15
CA VAL A 150 5.57 -26.98 11.70
C VAL A 150 5.24 -25.53 12.06
N ALA A 151 6.17 -24.83 12.72
CA ALA A 151 5.99 -23.43 13.07
C ALA A 151 5.80 -22.53 11.80
N ALA A 152 6.56 -22.76 10.75
CA ALA A 152 6.42 -22.03 9.49
C ALA A 152 5.05 -22.28 8.83
N VAL A 153 4.57 -23.53 8.82
CA VAL A 153 3.24 -23.85 8.28
C VAL A 153 2.13 -23.22 9.12
N VAL A 154 2.20 -23.37 10.44
CA VAL A 154 1.20 -22.80 11.35
C VAL A 154 1.17 -21.27 11.23
N LEU A 155 2.34 -20.64 11.19
CA LEU A 155 2.45 -19.19 11.00
C LEU A 155 1.86 -18.76 9.66
N GLY A 156 2.26 -19.41 8.57
CA GLY A 156 1.76 -19.11 7.23
C GLY A 156 0.24 -19.29 7.12
N ALA A 157 -0.28 -20.41 7.64
CA ALA A 157 -1.71 -20.67 7.67
C ALA A 157 -2.49 -19.65 8.52
N ALA A 158 -1.98 -19.32 9.70
CA ALA A 158 -2.62 -18.34 10.59
C ALA A 158 -2.66 -16.95 9.95
N VAL A 159 -1.58 -16.52 9.33
CA VAL A 159 -1.53 -15.22 8.61
C VAL A 159 -2.47 -15.25 7.40
N LEU A 160 -2.46 -16.32 6.61
CA LEU A 160 -3.33 -16.43 5.44
C LEU A 160 -4.81 -16.38 5.84
N LEU A 161 -5.22 -17.20 6.81
CA LEU A 161 -6.62 -17.26 7.27
C LEU A 161 -7.08 -15.93 7.89
N SER A 162 -6.23 -15.29 8.70
CA SER A 162 -6.56 -13.99 9.28
C SER A 162 -6.63 -12.87 8.23
N THR A 163 -5.76 -12.91 7.21
CA THR A 163 -5.82 -11.96 6.09
C THR A 163 -7.07 -12.17 5.24
N MET A 164 -7.46 -13.42 4.99
CA MET A 164 -8.71 -13.74 4.29
C MET A 164 -9.94 -13.26 5.08
N ALA A 165 -9.96 -13.50 6.39
CA ALA A 165 -11.04 -13.03 7.26
C ALA A 165 -11.12 -11.48 7.27
N TYR A 166 -9.97 -10.81 7.33
CA TYR A 166 -9.90 -9.35 7.25
C TYR A 166 -10.41 -8.83 5.90
N ALA A 167 -9.96 -9.43 4.79
CA ALA A 167 -10.40 -9.06 3.44
C ALA A 167 -11.91 -9.27 3.26
N TYR A 168 -12.45 -10.38 3.78
CA TYR A 168 -13.88 -10.66 3.75
C TYR A 168 -14.68 -9.64 4.58
N ALA A 169 -14.22 -9.32 5.78
CA ALA A 169 -14.86 -8.31 6.63
C ALA A 169 -14.83 -6.92 5.96
N PHE A 170 -13.71 -6.58 5.32
CA PHE A 170 -13.58 -5.32 4.56
C PHE A 170 -14.51 -5.29 3.35
N ALA A 171 -14.59 -6.37 2.58
CA ALA A 171 -15.51 -6.49 1.44
C ALA A 171 -16.99 -6.38 1.87
N GLY A 172 -17.33 -6.82 3.09
CA GLY A 172 -18.65 -6.69 3.67
C GLY A 172 -19.14 -5.24 3.82
N ILE A 173 -18.24 -4.25 3.82
CA ILE A 173 -18.61 -2.83 3.85
C ILE A 173 -19.37 -2.46 2.55
N TYR A 174 -18.98 -3.05 1.43
CA TYR A 174 -19.57 -2.77 0.12
C TYR A 174 -20.91 -3.46 -0.13
N THR A 175 -21.31 -4.38 0.75
CA THR A 175 -22.64 -5.03 0.70
C THR A 175 -23.71 -4.21 1.43
N ARG A 176 -23.31 -3.17 2.16
CA ARG A 176 -24.22 -2.27 2.86
C ARG A 176 -24.64 -1.11 1.97
N PRO A 177 -25.84 -0.55 2.16
CA PRO A 177 -26.26 0.66 1.46
C PRO A 177 -25.24 1.79 1.66
N VAL A 178 -24.95 2.52 0.62
CA VAL A 178 -24.07 3.70 0.70
C VAL A 178 -24.66 4.68 1.70
N THR A 179 -23.87 5.09 2.70
CA THR A 179 -24.34 5.96 3.80
C THR A 179 -24.98 7.25 3.33
N ARG A 180 -24.54 7.81 2.21
CA ARG A 180 -25.14 9.00 1.60
C ARG A 180 -26.57 8.75 1.12
N ILE A 181 -26.80 7.59 0.49
CA ILE A 181 -28.15 7.20 0.02
C ILE A 181 -29.06 6.98 1.21
N ALA A 182 -28.60 6.19 2.19
CA ALA A 182 -29.36 5.93 3.40
C ALA A 182 -29.68 7.24 4.18
N ALA A 183 -28.74 8.17 4.26
CA ALA A 183 -28.97 9.46 4.87
C ALA A 183 -29.98 10.30 4.09
N SER A 184 -29.89 10.32 2.76
CA SER A 184 -30.87 11.04 1.91
C SER A 184 -32.28 10.45 2.06
N GLU A 185 -32.41 9.13 2.01
CA GLU A 185 -33.68 8.44 2.22
C GLU A 185 -34.27 8.75 3.59
N TRP A 186 -33.45 8.73 4.64
CA TRP A 186 -33.88 9.10 5.98
C TRP A 186 -34.37 10.55 6.07
N ILE A 187 -33.63 11.49 5.45
CA ILE A 187 -34.00 12.91 5.41
C ILE A 187 -35.37 13.09 4.72
N TYR A 188 -35.54 12.50 3.54
CA TYR A 188 -36.81 12.60 2.78
C TYR A 188 -37.99 11.96 3.50
N GLN A 189 -37.76 10.91 4.30
CA GLN A 189 -38.82 10.24 5.07
C GLN A 189 -39.18 10.96 6.37
N ASN A 190 -38.24 11.66 7.00
CA ASN A 190 -38.41 12.17 8.38
C ASN A 190 -38.46 13.70 8.49
N ILE A 191 -38.02 14.43 7.47
CA ILE A 191 -38.03 15.88 7.49
C ILE A 191 -39.12 16.40 6.53
N PRO A 192 -40.24 16.91 7.05
CA PRO A 192 -41.27 17.45 6.20
C PRO A 192 -40.87 18.83 5.64
N GLY A 193 -41.02 19.03 4.36
CA GLY A 193 -40.82 20.31 3.68
C GLY A 193 -39.93 20.22 2.45
N PRO A 194 -39.90 21.22 1.59
CA PRO A 194 -38.96 21.32 0.50
C PRO A 194 -37.55 21.49 1.07
N ILE A 195 -36.66 20.59 0.69
CA ILE A 195 -35.25 20.63 1.05
C ILE A 195 -34.48 21.27 -0.09
#